data_3b565d1f8f03e133208ae9ca6684124e
#
_entry.id   3b565d1f8f03e133208ae9ca6684124e
#
_cell.length_a   1.000
_cell.length_b   1.000
_cell.length_c   1.000
_cell.angle_alpha   90.00
_cell.angle_beta   90.00
_cell.angle_gamma   90.00
#
_symmetry.space_group_name_H-M   'P 1'
#
loop_
_entity.id
_entity.type
_entity.pdbx_description
1 polymer ?
#
loop_
_entity_poly.entity_id
_entity_poly.type
_entity_poly.pdbx_seq_one_letter_code
_entity_poly.pdbx_strand_id
1 'polypeptide(L)'
;VLLNHRLDLGPGTKHSTTFLLGGAETYIDVFMTNNITATHHRAQAMSRKAPENLTRLTEDHGVCISSCIDFWEDDLILQSFGRNLILAPEIYGSPWLMRDDEFPTLAFIFNLHRDYRNILPKAIRLPEDQCGPEALSRGDGKTQFVTLRNLTWKPVKYKIQLNTESGLTQKGRKVKARLYHPYIYDLGTHAYGSELEVEVLPFRAALVKLTTEKEKDCIALSGIPYQIINDRAGDVAEVKLLGMPGESYNVKV
;
A
#
# COMPACT_ATOMS: atom_id res chain seq x y z
N VAL A 1 19.28 5.86 20.28
CA VAL A 1 18.45 4.73 19.85
C VAL A 1 18.02 3.88 21.04
N LEU A 2 18.92 3.58 21.96
CA LEU A 2 18.61 2.82 23.19
C LEU A 2 17.66 3.53 24.16
N LEU A 3 17.42 4.78 23.93
CA LEU A 3 16.57 5.63 24.76
C LEU A 3 15.08 5.41 24.54
N ASN A 4 14.71 4.72 23.51
CA ASN A 4 13.31 4.65 23.05
C ASN A 4 12.43 3.65 23.79
N HIS A 5 13.00 2.86 24.69
CA HIS A 5 12.20 1.93 25.50
C HIS A 5 11.44 2.59 26.64
N ARG A 6 11.62 3.87 26.84
CA ARG A 6 10.93 4.63 27.88
C ARG A 6 10.26 5.82 27.24
N LEU A 7 8.96 5.81 27.27
CA LEU A 7 8.11 6.88 26.75
C LEU A 7 8.18 8.20 27.53
N ASP A 8 8.88 8.23 28.64
CA ASP A 8 9.10 9.40 29.47
C ASP A 8 10.33 10.23 29.09
N LEU A 9 10.87 10.02 27.91
CA LEU A 9 12.10 10.66 27.43
C LEU A 9 11.89 12.08 26.94
N GLY A 10 11.44 12.94 27.83
CA GLY A 10 11.38 14.36 27.52
C GLY A 10 12.68 14.95 26.93
N PRO A 11 13.87 14.67 27.47
CA PRO A 11 15.13 15.13 26.89
C PRO A 11 15.44 14.53 25.52
N GLY A 12 15.20 13.24 25.33
CA GLY A 12 15.45 12.55 24.08
C GLY A 12 14.59 13.04 22.92
N THR A 13 13.33 13.36 23.19
CA THR A 13 12.41 13.88 22.18
C THR A 13 12.79 15.25 21.65
N LYS A 14 13.50 16.05 22.42
CA LYS A 14 13.96 17.38 21.99
C LYS A 14 15.11 17.32 20.98
N HIS A 15 15.88 16.27 21.02
CA HIS A 15 17.11 16.14 20.23
C HIS A 15 17.04 15.06 19.15
N SER A 16 16.08 14.18 19.21
CA SER A 16 15.87 13.13 18.21
C SER A 16 14.83 13.56 17.19
N THR A 17 15.14 13.42 15.94
CA THR A 17 14.19 13.65 14.84
C THR A 17 13.36 12.41 14.52
N THR A 18 13.76 11.26 15.02
CA THR A 18 13.15 9.97 14.74
C THR A 18 13.03 9.14 16.01
N PHE A 19 11.87 8.57 16.21
CA PHE A 19 11.58 7.57 17.24
C PHE A 19 11.12 6.28 16.60
N LEU A 20 11.56 5.17 17.11
CA LEU A 20 10.99 3.88 16.81
C LEU A 20 9.87 3.62 17.82
N LEU A 21 8.66 3.57 17.33
CA LEU A 21 7.53 3.00 18.06
C LEU A 21 7.68 1.48 17.95
N GLY A 22 8.56 0.95 18.70
CA GLY A 22 8.85 -0.45 18.53
C GLY A 22 8.66 -1.21 19.81
N GLY A 23 9.44 -2.14 20.04
CA GLY A 23 9.37 -3.09 21.11
C GLY A 23 8.78 -4.38 20.59
N ALA A 24 7.52 -4.66 20.90
CA ALA A 24 6.88 -5.90 20.52
C ALA A 24 6.81 -6.10 19.00
N GLU A 25 6.48 -5.06 18.25
CA GLU A 25 6.34 -5.12 16.79
C GLU A 25 7.68 -5.35 16.10
N THR A 26 8.73 -4.72 16.59
CA THR A 26 10.08 -4.95 16.07
C THR A 26 10.51 -6.40 16.31
N TYR A 27 10.18 -6.96 17.46
CA TYR A 27 10.42 -8.39 17.73
C TYR A 27 9.65 -9.31 16.78
N ILE A 28 8.40 -8.97 16.51
CA ILE A 28 7.57 -9.72 15.58
C ILE A 28 8.22 -9.76 14.20
N ASP A 29 8.66 -8.63 13.69
CA ASP A 29 9.28 -8.55 12.37
C ASP A 29 10.63 -9.29 12.30
N VAL A 30 11.36 -9.38 13.40
CA VAL A 30 12.66 -10.05 13.43
C VAL A 30 12.54 -11.56 13.63
N PHE A 31 11.55 -12.01 14.41
CA PHE A 31 11.48 -13.43 14.83
C PHE A 31 10.36 -14.23 14.17
N MET A 32 9.42 -13.58 13.49
CA MET A 32 8.34 -14.29 12.85
C MET A 32 8.78 -14.95 11.55
N THR A 33 8.31 -16.16 11.37
CA THR A 33 8.51 -16.95 10.15
C THR A 33 7.18 -17.10 9.40
N ASN A 34 7.24 -17.66 8.21
CA ASN A 34 6.08 -17.85 7.33
C ASN A 34 5.22 -19.03 7.80
N ASN A 35 4.50 -18.85 8.89
CA ASN A 35 3.56 -19.82 9.43
C ASN A 35 2.30 -19.11 9.94
N ILE A 36 1.36 -19.86 10.48
CA ILE A 36 0.10 -19.31 11.03
C ILE A 36 0.37 -18.23 12.09
N THR A 37 1.39 -18.42 12.91
CA THR A 37 1.79 -17.44 13.94
C THR A 37 2.27 -16.15 13.29
N ALA A 38 3.11 -16.23 12.27
CA ALA A 38 3.57 -15.08 11.51
C ALA A 38 2.40 -14.31 10.87
N THR A 39 1.44 -15.01 10.29
CA THR A 39 0.23 -14.41 9.71
C THR A 39 -0.57 -13.65 10.77
N HIS A 40 -0.72 -14.20 11.96
CA HIS A 40 -1.42 -13.54 13.06
C HIS A 40 -0.70 -12.26 13.51
N HIS A 41 0.60 -12.33 13.72
CA HIS A 41 1.40 -11.17 14.10
C HIS A 41 1.44 -10.11 13.00
N ARG A 42 1.47 -10.54 11.74
CA ARG A 42 1.36 -9.65 10.60
C ARG A 42 0.05 -8.85 10.63
N ALA A 43 -1.08 -9.51 10.92
CA ALA A 43 -2.36 -8.82 11.04
C ALA A 43 -2.32 -7.75 12.16
N GLN A 44 -1.67 -8.03 13.27
CA GLN A 44 -1.49 -7.04 14.35
C GLN A 44 -0.62 -5.87 13.90
N ALA A 45 0.50 -6.13 13.22
CA ALA A 45 1.36 -5.08 12.70
C ALA A 45 0.65 -4.21 11.67
N MET A 46 -0.14 -4.81 10.78
CA MET A 46 -0.95 -4.09 9.79
C MET A 46 -2.05 -3.22 10.40
N SER A 47 -2.51 -3.53 11.62
CA SER A 47 -3.54 -2.77 12.33
C SER A 47 -2.98 -1.73 13.30
N ARG A 48 -1.66 -1.59 13.38
CA ARG A 48 -0.99 -0.66 14.28
C ARG A 48 -1.43 0.79 14.05
N LYS A 49 -1.67 1.49 15.16
CA LYS A 49 -2.02 2.92 15.17
C LYS A 49 -0.89 3.72 15.82
N ALA A 50 -0.48 4.79 15.17
CA ALA A 50 0.40 5.76 15.79
C ALA A 50 -0.41 6.66 16.73
N PRO A 51 0.09 7.02 17.92
CA PRO A 51 -0.55 7.99 18.79
C PRO A 51 -0.71 9.34 18.09
N GLU A 52 -1.89 9.95 18.20
CA GLU A 52 -2.24 11.18 17.49
C GLU A 52 -1.37 12.40 17.88
N ASN A 53 -0.84 12.40 19.09
CA ASN A 53 0.00 13.48 19.62
C ASN A 53 1.47 13.39 19.23
N LEU A 54 1.89 12.36 18.50
CA LEU A 54 3.27 12.16 18.08
C LEU A 54 3.46 12.63 16.65
N THR A 55 4.03 13.81 16.49
CA THR A 55 4.21 14.46 15.17
C THR A 55 5.59 14.26 14.54
N ARG A 56 6.51 13.60 15.23
CA ARG A 56 7.91 13.43 14.81
C ARG A 56 8.35 11.98 14.77
N LEU A 57 7.43 11.06 14.68
CA LEU A 57 7.78 9.63 14.65
C LEU A 57 7.72 9.11 13.24
N THR A 58 8.70 8.31 12.89
CA THR A 58 8.48 7.24 11.93
C THR A 58 7.48 6.30 12.59
N GLU A 59 6.47 5.90 11.89
CA GLU A 59 5.43 5.04 12.47
C GLU A 59 5.99 3.72 12.95
N ASP A 60 7.05 3.28 12.33
CA ASP A 60 7.82 2.12 12.73
C ASP A 60 9.13 2.03 11.94
N HIS A 61 9.76 0.90 12.07
CA HIS A 61 10.92 0.49 11.30
C HIS A 61 10.51 0.10 9.87
N GLY A 62 11.46 0.03 8.99
CA GLY A 62 11.28 -0.45 7.63
C GLY A 62 10.89 -1.92 7.57
N VAL A 63 10.42 -2.35 6.41
CA VAL A 63 10.08 -3.75 6.17
C VAL A 63 11.33 -4.61 6.25
N CYS A 64 11.32 -5.61 7.12
CA CYS A 64 12.41 -6.54 7.29
C CYS A 64 12.19 -7.79 6.42
N ILE A 65 12.99 -7.97 5.39
CA ILE A 65 12.88 -9.11 4.45
C ILE A 65 13.02 -10.45 5.18
N SER A 66 13.87 -10.53 6.18
CA SER A 66 14.14 -11.80 6.89
C SER A 66 12.95 -12.29 7.72
N SER A 67 12.02 -11.42 8.06
CA SER A 67 10.83 -11.78 8.84
C SER A 67 9.52 -11.68 8.05
N CYS A 68 9.53 -10.93 6.95
CA CYS A 68 8.36 -10.71 6.10
C CYS A 68 8.53 -11.37 4.73
N ILE A 69 9.02 -12.60 4.68
CA ILE A 69 9.29 -13.31 3.41
C ILE A 69 8.03 -13.45 2.56
N ASP A 70 6.89 -13.77 3.20
CA ASP A 70 5.61 -13.79 2.49
C ASP A 70 4.92 -12.44 2.63
N PHE A 71 4.46 -11.91 1.51
CA PHE A 71 3.67 -10.69 1.46
C PHE A 71 4.38 -9.43 1.99
N TRP A 72 5.72 -9.38 1.93
CA TRP A 72 6.51 -8.22 2.29
C TRP A 72 6.08 -6.96 1.52
N GLU A 73 5.60 -7.15 0.31
CA GLU A 73 5.08 -6.09 -0.54
C GLU A 73 3.85 -5.41 0.04
N ASP A 74 2.99 -6.13 0.77
CA ASP A 74 1.83 -5.54 1.45
C ASP A 74 2.29 -4.55 2.53
N ASP A 75 3.31 -4.94 3.32
CA ASP A 75 3.87 -4.08 4.36
C ASP A 75 4.52 -2.86 3.75
N LEU A 76 5.23 -3.02 2.64
CA LEU A 76 5.86 -1.91 1.93
C LEU A 76 4.81 -0.96 1.33
N ILE A 77 3.71 -1.47 0.79
CA ILE A 77 2.58 -0.65 0.33
C ILE A 77 1.97 0.14 1.47
N LEU A 78 1.71 -0.50 2.61
CA LEU A 78 1.17 0.19 3.77
C LEU A 78 2.13 1.25 4.33
N GLN A 79 3.41 0.95 4.35
CA GLN A 79 4.45 1.90 4.75
C GLN A 79 4.51 3.11 3.80
N SER A 80 4.36 2.87 2.52
CA SER A 80 4.50 3.90 1.49
C SER A 80 3.23 4.75 1.28
N PHE A 81 2.05 4.20 1.52
CA PHE A 81 0.77 4.84 1.18
C PHE A 81 -0.27 4.83 2.31
N GLY A 82 -0.16 3.92 3.27
CA GLY A 82 -1.23 3.61 4.23
C GLY A 82 -0.96 4.03 5.67
N ARG A 83 0.10 4.77 5.97
CA ARG A 83 0.42 5.20 7.34
C ARG A 83 -0.03 6.62 7.63
N ASN A 84 -0.21 6.93 8.91
CA ASN A 84 -0.76 8.21 9.34
C ASN A 84 0.27 9.34 9.36
N LEU A 85 1.53 9.07 9.71
CA LEU A 85 2.52 10.09 9.98
C LEU A 85 3.53 10.25 8.85
N ILE A 86 4.47 9.36 8.74
CA ILE A 86 5.55 9.44 7.76
C ILE A 86 5.39 8.35 6.72
N LEU A 87 5.43 8.77 5.46
CA LEU A 87 5.40 7.87 4.32
C LEU A 87 6.78 7.81 3.71
N ALA A 88 7.44 6.69 3.87
CA ALA A 88 8.73 6.44 3.24
C ALA A 88 8.88 4.95 2.99
N PRO A 89 8.97 4.50 1.75
CA PRO A 89 9.30 3.11 1.49
C PRO A 89 10.70 2.84 2.03
N GLU A 90 10.80 1.88 2.90
CA GLU A 90 12.05 1.46 3.51
C GLU A 90 12.06 -0.05 3.65
N ILE A 91 13.13 -0.67 3.18
CA ILE A 91 13.32 -2.11 3.25
C ILE A 91 14.73 -2.42 3.71
N TYR A 92 14.90 -3.38 4.59
CA TYR A 92 16.20 -3.83 5.07
C TYR A 92 16.22 -5.35 5.27
N GLY A 93 17.40 -5.88 5.52
CA GLY A 93 17.65 -7.31 5.65
C GLY A 93 18.57 -7.79 4.53
N SER A 94 18.69 -9.11 4.38
CA SER A 94 19.56 -9.70 3.37
C SER A 94 18.84 -9.80 2.02
N PRO A 95 19.35 -9.15 0.97
CA PRO A 95 18.74 -9.23 -0.35
C PRO A 95 18.78 -10.65 -0.95
N TRP A 96 19.63 -11.53 -0.42
CA TRP A 96 19.70 -12.93 -0.83
C TRP A 96 18.44 -13.75 -0.51
N LEU A 97 17.58 -13.22 0.34
CA LEU A 97 16.29 -13.85 0.68
C LEU A 97 15.20 -13.53 -0.33
N MET A 98 15.43 -12.54 -1.19
CA MET A 98 14.50 -12.21 -2.28
C MET A 98 14.82 -13.03 -3.52
N ARG A 99 13.77 -13.45 -4.22
CA ARG A 99 13.88 -14.06 -5.53
C ARG A 99 14.08 -12.97 -6.60
N ASP A 100 14.72 -13.32 -7.70
CA ASP A 100 14.95 -12.37 -8.80
C ASP A 100 13.65 -11.77 -9.37
N ASP A 101 12.56 -12.53 -9.35
CA ASP A 101 11.25 -12.09 -9.83
C ASP A 101 10.50 -11.14 -8.87
N GLU A 102 11.03 -10.89 -7.68
CA GLU A 102 10.47 -9.94 -6.70
C GLU A 102 11.04 -8.53 -6.84
N PHE A 103 12.27 -8.39 -7.38
CA PHE A 103 12.90 -7.07 -7.55
C PHE A 103 12.11 -6.11 -8.45
N PRO A 104 11.45 -6.54 -9.54
CA PRO A 104 10.57 -5.66 -10.31
C PRO A 104 9.42 -5.07 -9.47
N THR A 105 8.80 -5.87 -8.60
CA THR A 105 7.75 -5.39 -7.69
C THR A 105 8.29 -4.37 -6.70
N LEU A 106 9.48 -4.62 -6.13
CA LEU A 106 10.16 -3.67 -5.26
C LEU A 106 10.40 -2.34 -5.97
N ALA A 107 10.99 -2.39 -7.17
CA ALA A 107 11.25 -1.20 -7.98
C ALA A 107 9.96 -0.44 -8.31
N PHE A 108 8.90 -1.15 -8.67
CA PHE A 108 7.58 -0.58 -8.97
C PHE A 108 7.03 0.22 -7.78
N ILE A 109 7.03 -0.35 -6.56
CA ILE A 109 6.51 0.32 -5.37
C ILE A 109 7.32 1.59 -5.05
N PHE A 110 8.65 1.52 -5.10
CA PHE A 110 9.52 2.68 -4.87
C PHE A 110 9.32 3.77 -5.92
N ASN A 111 9.20 3.40 -7.19
CA ASN A 111 8.98 4.36 -8.28
C ASN A 111 7.60 5.00 -8.16
N LEU A 112 6.56 4.20 -7.93
CA LEU A 112 5.20 4.71 -7.73
C LEU A 112 5.13 5.72 -6.58
N HIS A 113 5.74 5.41 -5.44
CA HIS A 113 5.82 6.36 -4.32
C HIS A 113 6.59 7.64 -4.71
N ARG A 114 7.72 7.52 -5.39
CA ARG A 114 8.55 8.64 -5.82
C ARG A 114 7.80 9.58 -6.75
N ASP A 115 7.06 9.04 -7.70
CA ASP A 115 6.32 9.80 -8.70
C ASP A 115 5.16 10.61 -8.11
N TYR A 116 4.54 10.07 -7.05
CA TYR A 116 3.38 10.69 -6.41
C TYR A 116 3.65 11.29 -5.03
N ARG A 117 4.87 11.27 -4.53
CA ARG A 117 5.24 11.74 -3.18
C ARG A 117 4.72 13.13 -2.81
N ASN A 118 4.58 14.02 -3.80
CA ASN A 118 4.16 15.40 -3.57
C ASN A 118 2.67 15.53 -3.23
N ILE A 119 1.85 14.56 -3.61
CA ILE A 119 0.41 14.56 -3.33
C ILE A 119 0.02 13.67 -2.15
N LEU A 120 0.90 12.78 -1.72
CA LEU A 120 0.65 11.84 -0.62
C LEU A 120 0.58 12.44 0.80
N PRO A 121 1.11 13.63 1.14
CA PRO A 121 1.12 14.12 2.51
C PRO A 121 -0.26 14.30 3.14
N LYS A 122 -1.29 14.59 2.32
CA LYS A 122 -2.66 14.74 2.82
C LYS A 122 -3.35 13.39 2.89
N ALA A 123 -3.87 13.06 4.06
CA ALA A 123 -4.63 11.83 4.29
C ALA A 123 -6.06 12.12 4.71
N ILE A 124 -6.95 11.25 4.27
CA ILE A 124 -8.34 11.17 4.71
C ILE A 124 -8.55 9.75 5.21
N ARG A 125 -9.00 9.60 6.46
CA ARG A 125 -9.41 8.31 6.99
C ARG A 125 -10.78 7.96 6.42
N LEU A 126 -10.90 6.78 5.85
CA LEU A 126 -12.16 6.29 5.31
C LEU A 126 -12.99 5.57 6.37
N PRO A 127 -14.33 5.50 6.20
CA PRO A 127 -15.21 4.78 7.12
C PRO A 127 -14.86 3.30 7.23
N GLU A 128 -14.63 2.82 8.45
CA GLU A 128 -14.21 1.42 8.69
C GLU A 128 -15.31 0.41 8.34
N ASP A 129 -16.57 0.77 8.49
CA ASP A 129 -17.72 -0.07 8.15
C ASP A 129 -17.85 -0.33 6.63
N GLN A 130 -17.31 0.54 5.79
CA GLN A 130 -17.33 0.42 4.34
C GLN A 130 -15.97 -0.01 3.75
N CYS A 131 -14.89 0.57 4.26
CA CYS A 131 -13.56 0.44 3.70
C CYS A 131 -12.62 -0.45 4.53
N GLY A 132 -13.08 -0.97 5.67
CA GLY A 132 -12.29 -1.81 6.56
C GLY A 132 -11.32 -1.04 7.46
N PRO A 133 -10.55 -1.78 8.27
CA PRO A 133 -9.70 -1.20 9.31
C PRO A 133 -8.59 -0.35 8.72
N GLU A 134 -8.37 0.82 9.33
CA GLU A 134 -7.27 1.73 8.99
C GLU A 134 -7.19 2.10 7.49
N ALA A 135 -8.31 2.11 6.79
CA ALA A 135 -8.36 2.52 5.39
C ALA A 135 -8.07 4.02 5.26
N LEU A 136 -7.15 4.37 4.37
CA LEU A 136 -6.73 5.74 4.12
C LEU A 136 -6.79 6.07 2.63
N SER A 137 -7.18 7.30 2.33
CA SER A 137 -7.08 7.89 1.01
C SER A 137 -6.09 9.05 1.05
N ARG A 138 -5.13 9.09 0.10
CA ARG A 138 -4.10 10.11 0.01
C ARG A 138 -3.99 10.67 -1.39
N GLY A 139 -3.97 11.99 -1.51
CA GLY A 139 -3.86 12.63 -2.82
C GLY A 139 -4.17 14.13 -2.81
N ASP A 140 -4.40 14.69 -4.00
CA ASP A 140 -4.60 16.13 -4.23
C ASP A 140 -6.03 16.51 -4.63
N GLY A 141 -6.95 15.56 -4.58
CA GLY A 141 -8.34 15.74 -4.98
C GLY A 141 -8.64 15.41 -6.46
N LYS A 142 -7.63 15.29 -7.29
CA LYS A 142 -7.74 14.81 -8.68
C LYS A 142 -7.29 13.38 -8.81
N THR A 143 -6.23 13.04 -8.10
CA THR A 143 -5.69 11.69 -7.96
C THR A 143 -5.63 11.32 -6.49
N GLN A 144 -6.15 10.14 -6.16
CA GLN A 144 -6.18 9.58 -4.81
C GLN A 144 -5.64 8.16 -4.84
N PHE A 145 -4.88 7.82 -3.80
CA PHE A 145 -4.43 6.45 -3.52
C PHE A 145 -5.16 5.96 -2.27
N VAL A 146 -5.96 4.93 -2.44
CA VAL A 146 -6.72 4.30 -1.35
C VAL A 146 -6.03 3.02 -0.94
N THR A 147 -5.67 2.90 0.34
CA THR A 147 -5.16 1.67 0.93
C THR A 147 -6.26 0.98 1.72
N LEU A 148 -6.43 -0.32 1.46
CA LEU A 148 -7.38 -1.18 2.14
C LEU A 148 -6.64 -2.34 2.79
N ARG A 149 -7.16 -2.85 3.91
CA ARG A 149 -6.57 -3.97 4.66
C ARG A 149 -7.64 -4.96 5.04
N ASN A 150 -7.37 -6.23 4.81
CA ASN A 150 -8.23 -7.30 5.31
C ASN A 150 -7.50 -8.05 6.42
N LEU A 151 -7.99 -7.95 7.65
CA LEU A 151 -7.43 -8.62 8.83
C LEU A 151 -8.23 -9.88 9.21
N THR A 152 -9.00 -10.42 8.28
CA THR A 152 -9.85 -11.59 8.51
C THR A 152 -9.38 -12.80 7.71
N TRP A 153 -9.89 -13.96 8.07
CA TRP A 153 -9.61 -15.24 7.40
C TRP A 153 -10.41 -15.48 6.11
N LYS A 154 -11.24 -14.51 5.71
CA LYS A 154 -12.08 -14.62 4.51
C LYS A 154 -11.84 -13.44 3.59
N PRO A 155 -12.01 -13.58 2.28
CA PRO A 155 -12.05 -12.43 1.37
C PRO A 155 -13.16 -11.46 1.80
N VAL A 156 -12.87 -10.17 1.74
CA VAL A 156 -13.82 -9.11 2.07
C VAL A 156 -13.93 -8.16 0.89
N LYS A 157 -15.15 -7.75 0.57
CA LYS A 157 -15.44 -6.74 -0.44
C LYS A 157 -15.68 -5.41 0.25
N TYR A 158 -14.80 -4.45 0.00
CA TYR A 158 -14.91 -3.10 0.50
C TYR A 158 -15.51 -2.18 -0.54
N LYS A 159 -16.14 -1.09 -0.08
CA LYS A 159 -16.88 -0.15 -0.90
C LYS A 159 -16.29 1.24 -0.75
N ILE A 160 -15.73 1.75 -1.84
CA ILE A 160 -15.13 3.10 -1.89
C ILE A 160 -16.12 4.03 -2.57
N GLN A 161 -16.51 5.11 -1.90
CA GLN A 161 -17.35 6.16 -2.47
C GLN A 161 -16.48 7.08 -3.35
N LEU A 162 -16.80 7.18 -4.64
CA LEU A 162 -16.03 7.96 -5.61
C LEU A 162 -16.42 9.44 -5.59
N ASN A 163 -16.25 10.08 -4.44
CA ASN A 163 -16.66 11.47 -4.19
C ASN A 163 -15.71 12.14 -3.18
N THR A 164 -16.17 13.19 -2.50
CA THR A 164 -15.39 13.91 -1.49
C THR A 164 -15.03 13.07 -0.26
N GLU A 165 -15.75 11.99 0.01
CA GLU A 165 -15.45 11.08 1.11
C GLU A 165 -14.12 10.35 0.87
N SER A 166 -13.86 9.93 -0.36
CA SER A 166 -12.54 9.40 -0.75
C SER A 166 -11.52 10.49 -1.13
N GLY A 167 -11.86 11.75 -0.96
CA GLY A 167 -10.97 12.89 -1.23
C GLY A 167 -11.04 13.42 -2.66
N LEU A 168 -11.87 12.88 -3.52
CA LEU A 168 -12.03 13.39 -4.90
C LEU A 168 -12.85 14.69 -4.90
N THR A 169 -12.32 15.73 -5.53
CA THR A 169 -12.96 17.05 -5.56
C THR A 169 -13.55 17.45 -6.91
N GLN A 170 -13.24 16.72 -7.97
CA GLN A 170 -13.62 17.01 -9.34
C GLN A 170 -15.04 16.49 -9.67
N LYS A 171 -16.06 17.18 -9.16
CA LYS A 171 -17.47 16.84 -9.41
C LYS A 171 -17.78 16.80 -10.90
N GLY A 172 -18.60 15.85 -11.32
CA GLY A 172 -19.06 15.71 -12.70
C GLY A 172 -18.05 15.10 -13.68
N ARG A 173 -16.82 14.84 -13.26
CA ARG A 173 -15.83 14.11 -14.06
C ARG A 173 -15.97 12.60 -13.89
N LYS A 174 -15.55 11.85 -14.89
CA LYS A 174 -15.40 10.41 -14.77
C LYS A 174 -14.15 10.10 -13.94
N VAL A 175 -14.23 9.09 -13.10
CA VAL A 175 -13.15 8.59 -12.25
C VAL A 175 -12.63 7.29 -12.85
N LYS A 176 -11.38 7.26 -13.25
CA LYS A 176 -10.71 6.02 -13.63
C LYS A 176 -10.14 5.37 -12.36
N ALA A 177 -10.42 4.09 -12.19
CA ALA A 177 -9.97 3.31 -11.06
C ALA A 177 -9.02 2.19 -11.53
N ARG A 178 -7.92 2.02 -10.83
CA ARG A 178 -6.96 0.95 -11.10
C ARG A 178 -6.40 0.40 -9.80
N LEU A 179 -6.41 -0.91 -9.68
CA LEU A 179 -5.69 -1.62 -8.64
C LEU A 179 -4.20 -1.62 -8.98
N TYR A 180 -3.35 -1.31 -8.02
CA TYR A 180 -1.89 -1.32 -8.16
C TYR A 180 -1.22 -2.39 -7.29
N HIS A 181 -1.94 -2.90 -6.32
CA HIS A 181 -1.47 -3.97 -5.44
C HIS A 181 -2.66 -4.84 -5.01
N PRO A 182 -2.53 -6.18 -4.99
CA PRO A 182 -1.33 -7.03 -5.14
C PRO A 182 -0.86 -7.28 -6.59
N TYR A 183 -1.60 -6.82 -7.55
CA TYR A 183 -1.28 -6.83 -8.99
C TYR A 183 -1.92 -5.61 -9.64
N ILE A 184 -1.50 -5.28 -10.85
CA ILE A 184 -2.12 -4.18 -11.58
C ILE A 184 -3.35 -4.71 -12.32
N TYR A 185 -4.48 -4.04 -12.14
CA TYR A 185 -5.73 -4.37 -12.80
C TYR A 185 -6.58 -3.13 -13.06
N ASP A 186 -7.10 -3.00 -14.28
CA ASP A 186 -8.00 -1.92 -14.64
C ASP A 186 -9.39 -2.19 -14.07
N LEU A 187 -9.78 -1.43 -13.07
CA LEU A 187 -11.11 -1.48 -12.46
C LEU A 187 -12.16 -0.68 -13.24
N GLY A 188 -11.75 -0.06 -14.35
CA GLY A 188 -12.64 0.66 -15.26
C GLY A 188 -12.82 2.13 -14.91
N THR A 189 -13.80 2.72 -15.58
CA THR A 189 -14.14 4.15 -15.46
C THR A 189 -15.55 4.31 -14.94
N HIS A 190 -15.69 5.04 -13.85
CA HIS A 190 -16.92 5.20 -13.09
C HIS A 190 -17.40 6.65 -13.10
N ALA A 191 -18.68 6.85 -12.78
CA ALA A 191 -19.21 8.19 -12.56
C ALA A 191 -18.74 8.73 -11.19
N TYR A 192 -18.47 10.02 -11.11
CA TYR A 192 -18.28 10.67 -9.81
C TYR A 192 -19.56 10.51 -8.97
N GLY A 193 -19.41 10.12 -7.72
CA GLY A 193 -20.51 9.83 -6.80
C GLY A 193 -21.01 8.38 -6.82
N SER A 194 -20.47 7.52 -7.70
CA SER A 194 -20.77 6.09 -7.65
C SER A 194 -19.92 5.36 -6.61
N GLU A 195 -20.25 4.11 -6.35
CA GLU A 195 -19.54 3.21 -5.46
C GLU A 195 -18.64 2.28 -6.28
N LEU A 196 -17.42 2.03 -5.80
CA LEU A 196 -16.49 1.06 -6.34
C LEU A 196 -16.31 -0.07 -5.32
N GLU A 197 -16.60 -1.29 -5.71
CA GLU A 197 -16.34 -2.49 -4.90
C GLU A 197 -14.93 -3.04 -5.20
N VAL A 198 -14.17 -3.33 -4.14
CA VAL A 198 -12.82 -3.92 -4.23
C VAL A 198 -12.73 -5.11 -3.29
N GLU A 199 -12.43 -6.28 -3.83
CA GLU A 199 -12.18 -7.48 -3.04
C GLU A 199 -10.73 -7.49 -2.54
N VAL A 200 -10.57 -7.75 -1.24
CA VAL A 200 -9.26 -7.90 -0.59
C VAL A 200 -9.18 -9.29 0.04
N LEU A 201 -8.18 -10.06 -0.37
CA LEU A 201 -7.96 -11.42 0.10
C LEU A 201 -7.60 -11.47 1.60
N PRO A 202 -7.73 -12.64 2.26
CA PRO A 202 -7.40 -12.80 3.67
C PRO A 202 -5.98 -12.33 3.99
N PHE A 203 -5.84 -11.49 5.01
CA PHE A 203 -4.56 -10.94 5.47
C PHE A 203 -3.73 -10.25 4.38
N ARG A 204 -4.39 -9.68 3.38
CA ARG A 204 -3.74 -8.91 2.32
C ARG A 204 -4.10 -7.43 2.43
N ALA A 205 -3.26 -6.62 1.81
CA ALA A 205 -3.54 -5.21 1.53
C ALA A 205 -3.93 -5.03 0.06
N ALA A 206 -4.57 -3.90 -0.22
CA ALA A 206 -4.79 -3.44 -1.59
C ALA A 206 -4.45 -1.96 -1.71
N LEU A 207 -3.92 -1.57 -2.86
CA LEU A 207 -3.69 -0.18 -3.25
C LEU A 207 -4.49 0.13 -4.50
N VAL A 208 -5.42 1.06 -4.39
CA VAL A 208 -6.27 1.52 -5.49
C VAL A 208 -5.94 2.97 -5.83
N LYS A 209 -5.60 3.24 -7.08
CA LYS A 209 -5.50 4.61 -7.61
C LYS A 209 -6.84 5.00 -8.22
N LEU A 210 -7.33 6.15 -7.81
CA LEU A 210 -8.51 6.82 -8.37
C LEU A 210 -8.03 8.12 -9.02
N THR A 211 -8.38 8.36 -10.28
CA THR A 211 -7.99 9.61 -10.94
C THR A 211 -9.06 10.13 -11.87
N THR A 212 -9.18 11.46 -11.92
CA THR A 212 -10.00 12.21 -12.88
C THR A 212 -9.17 12.80 -14.02
N GLU A 213 -7.86 12.59 -13.99
CA GLU A 213 -6.92 13.06 -15.00
C GLU A 213 -6.61 11.94 -16.01
N LYS A 214 -6.02 12.34 -17.15
CA LYS A 214 -5.45 11.36 -18.08
C LYS A 214 -4.29 10.64 -17.39
N GLU A 215 -4.28 9.33 -17.51
CA GLU A 215 -3.16 8.55 -17.01
C GLU A 215 -1.87 8.87 -17.75
N LYS A 216 -0.80 8.90 -17.00
CA LYS A 216 0.57 9.09 -17.50
C LYS A 216 1.35 7.77 -17.48
N ASP A 217 0.68 6.67 -17.14
CA ASP A 217 1.32 5.37 -17.02
C ASP A 217 1.81 4.92 -18.41
N CYS A 218 3.06 4.51 -18.49
CA CYS A 218 3.69 4.05 -19.74
C CYS A 218 3.07 2.73 -20.23
N ILE A 219 2.58 1.90 -19.32
CA ILE A 219 1.96 0.60 -19.60
C ILE A 219 0.56 0.58 -18.99
N ALA A 220 -0.46 0.35 -19.82
CA ALA A 220 -1.84 0.29 -19.39
C ALA A 220 -2.57 -0.86 -20.08
N LEU A 221 -2.60 -2.03 -19.45
CA LEU A 221 -3.37 -3.16 -19.93
C LEU A 221 -4.72 -3.22 -19.24
N SER A 222 -5.73 -3.68 -19.96
CA SER A 222 -7.05 -4.00 -19.42
C SER A 222 -7.50 -5.40 -19.81
N GLY A 223 -8.39 -6.00 -19.03
CA GLY A 223 -8.94 -7.34 -19.27
C GLY A 223 -8.18 -8.50 -18.63
N ILE A 224 -7.02 -8.26 -18.05
CA ILE A 224 -6.24 -9.28 -17.31
C ILE A 224 -5.41 -8.61 -16.21
N PRO A 225 -5.25 -9.25 -15.03
CA PRO A 225 -4.26 -8.82 -14.04
C PRO A 225 -2.83 -8.99 -14.56
N TYR A 226 -1.94 -8.08 -14.19
CA TYR A 226 -0.54 -8.13 -14.62
C TYR A 226 0.41 -7.50 -13.60
N GLN A 227 1.70 -7.78 -13.78
CA GLN A 227 2.82 -7.16 -13.07
C GLN A 227 3.77 -6.54 -14.09
N ILE A 228 4.35 -5.39 -13.77
CA ILE A 228 5.39 -4.76 -14.58
C ILE A 228 6.73 -5.42 -14.22
N ILE A 229 7.43 -5.93 -15.22
CA ILE A 229 8.77 -6.50 -15.08
C ILE A 229 9.83 -5.47 -15.47
N ASN A 230 9.61 -4.76 -16.57
CA ASN A 230 10.48 -3.67 -17.02
C ASN A 230 9.65 -2.57 -17.66
N ASP A 231 9.81 -1.34 -17.20
CA ASP A 231 9.19 -0.13 -17.76
C ASP A 231 10.22 1.00 -17.94
N ARG A 232 11.51 0.65 -17.97
CA ARG A 232 12.57 1.63 -18.13
C ARG A 232 12.45 2.37 -19.45
N ALA A 233 12.53 3.70 -19.38
CA ALA A 233 12.47 4.54 -20.56
C ALA A 233 13.58 4.19 -21.57
N GLY A 234 13.20 3.94 -22.80
CA GLY A 234 14.09 3.54 -23.89
C GLY A 234 14.27 2.03 -24.07
N ASP A 235 13.80 1.22 -23.13
CA ASP A 235 13.78 -0.24 -23.24
C ASP A 235 12.43 -0.75 -23.77
N VAL A 236 12.40 -2.04 -24.09
CA VAL A 236 11.13 -2.74 -24.34
C VAL A 236 10.40 -2.92 -23.03
N ALA A 237 9.15 -2.49 -23.00
CA ALA A 237 8.30 -2.72 -21.84
C ALA A 237 7.95 -4.21 -21.71
N GLU A 238 8.15 -4.78 -20.54
CA GLU A 238 7.88 -6.17 -20.23
C GLU A 238 6.89 -6.31 -19.08
N VAL A 239 5.89 -7.17 -19.26
CA VAL A 239 4.86 -7.44 -18.26
C VAL A 239 4.64 -8.94 -18.11
N LYS A 240 4.35 -9.36 -16.88
CA LYS A 240 3.91 -10.72 -16.56
C LYS A 240 2.39 -10.72 -16.43
N LEU A 241 1.71 -11.44 -17.33
CA LEU A 241 0.25 -11.61 -17.26
C LEU A 241 -0.11 -12.68 -16.23
N LEU A 242 -1.15 -12.42 -15.44
CA LEU A 242 -1.59 -13.28 -14.34
C LEU A 242 -2.96 -13.90 -14.66
N GLY A 243 -2.99 -14.75 -15.70
CA GLY A 243 -4.19 -15.48 -16.09
C GLY A 243 -4.40 -16.77 -15.30
N MET A 244 -5.65 -17.20 -15.16
CA MET A 244 -5.98 -18.52 -14.60
C MET A 244 -5.85 -19.61 -15.66
N PRO A 245 -5.33 -20.79 -15.32
CA PRO A 245 -5.23 -21.90 -16.26
C PRO A 245 -6.61 -22.28 -16.83
N GLY A 246 -6.67 -22.45 -18.15
CA GLY A 246 -7.89 -22.84 -18.86
C GLY A 246 -8.85 -21.69 -19.20
N GLU A 247 -8.56 -20.46 -18.78
CA GLU A 247 -9.36 -19.29 -19.13
C GLU A 247 -8.80 -18.53 -20.33
N SER A 248 -9.67 -17.86 -21.07
CA SER A 248 -9.32 -16.98 -22.18
C SER A 248 -9.57 -15.53 -21.80
N TYR A 249 -8.60 -14.66 -22.09
CA TYR A 249 -8.64 -13.24 -21.75
C TYR A 249 -8.60 -12.36 -22.99
N ASN A 250 -9.42 -11.34 -23.02
CA ASN A 250 -9.40 -10.32 -24.08
C ASN A 250 -8.58 -9.11 -23.57
N VAL A 251 -7.30 -9.11 -23.88
CA VAL A 251 -6.36 -8.08 -23.41
C VAL A 251 -6.34 -6.92 -24.41
N LYS A 252 -6.45 -5.69 -23.87
CA LYS A 252 -6.28 -4.45 -24.63
C LYS A 252 -5.09 -3.68 -24.06
N VAL A 253 -4.32 -3.08 -24.95
CA VAL A 253 -3.16 -2.21 -24.66
C VAL A 253 -3.54 -0.77 -24.89
#